data_0d6a1b206e157358982110898fe7e32e
#
_entry.id   0d6a1b206e157358982110898fe7e32e
#
_cell.length_a   1.000
_cell.length_b   1.000
_cell.length_c   1.000
_cell.angle_alpha   90.00
_cell.angle_beta   90.00
_cell.angle_gamma   90.00
#
_symmetry.space_group_name_H-M   'P 1'
#
loop_
_entity.id
_entity.type
_entity.pdbx_description
1 polymer ?
#
loop_
_entity_poly.entity_id
_entity_poly.type
_entity_poly.pdbx_seq_one_letter_code
_entity_poly.pdbx_strand_id
1 'polypeptide(L)'
;MLYLVIVFLSFSVVVLGEDDQSMAVNFLNKYNYISKSRSGIHDLPSAIKKFQEFNSLPVTGELDQATVKLMKTPRCGLPDVDDIGNRRRRYVTYGKWRKSALTYYVEHGADLSKTQQDNDFRNALQFWADQSSLTFRQVYSGNDADLKISFGHYTHQGTNVENTCGYPFDGQGGVLAHAFFPEDGRAHFDESETYTSNTDQGTNLLWVATHEFGHSLGLSHSNVQGAVMYPYYTGYKPGMKLHSDDISGIQSLYGGPVPTAPTTSAPDVCKDRSPRCEAYKSAGRCTSCRKVMKKWCKKTCSFC
;
A
#
# COMPACT_ATOMS: atom_id res chain seq x y z
N MET A 1 -22.99 -55.74 33.73
CA MET A 1 -21.67 -55.05 33.88
C MET A 1 -21.54 -54.00 32.81
N LEU A 2 -21.71 -52.77 33.19
CA LEU A 2 -21.62 -51.63 32.27
C LEU A 2 -20.17 -51.07 32.35
N TYR A 3 -19.39 -51.20 31.30
CA TYR A 3 -18.04 -50.62 31.24
C TYR A 3 -18.16 -49.15 30.87
N LEU A 4 -17.82 -48.29 31.83
CA LEU A 4 -17.70 -46.84 31.62
C LEU A 4 -16.33 -46.57 30.95
N VAL A 5 -16.35 -46.27 29.64
CA VAL A 5 -15.14 -45.84 28.92
C VAL A 5 -14.92 -44.35 29.25
N ILE A 6 -13.99 -44.03 30.14
CA ILE A 6 -13.53 -42.69 30.40
C ILE A 6 -12.52 -42.32 29.32
N VAL A 7 -12.94 -41.48 28.39
CA VAL A 7 -12.03 -40.87 27.39
C VAL A 7 -11.29 -39.71 28.06
N PHE A 8 -10.02 -39.91 28.38
CA PHE A 8 -9.13 -38.84 28.79
C PHE A 8 -8.76 -38.01 27.54
N LEU A 9 -9.37 -36.85 27.39
CA LEU A 9 -8.88 -35.83 26.47
C LEU A 9 -7.63 -35.21 27.12
N SER A 10 -6.46 -35.65 26.68
CA SER A 10 -5.19 -35.00 27.02
C SER A 10 -5.12 -33.66 26.28
N PHE A 11 -5.42 -32.59 26.98
CA PHE A 11 -5.03 -31.25 26.52
C PHE A 11 -3.51 -31.15 26.64
N SER A 12 -2.82 -31.27 25.51
CA SER A 12 -1.41 -30.91 25.42
C SER A 12 -1.29 -29.40 25.60
N VAL A 13 -0.95 -28.96 26.79
CA VAL A 13 -0.53 -27.58 27.03
C VAL A 13 0.82 -27.42 26.33
N VAL A 14 0.83 -26.80 25.18
CA VAL A 14 2.08 -26.39 24.54
C VAL A 14 2.65 -25.26 25.40
N VAL A 15 3.67 -25.57 26.17
CA VAL A 15 4.44 -24.57 26.92
C VAL A 15 5.22 -23.76 25.87
N LEU A 16 4.81 -22.49 25.67
CA LEU A 16 5.54 -21.54 24.83
C LEU A 16 6.91 -21.28 25.48
N GLY A 17 7.97 -21.23 24.68
CA GLY A 17 9.32 -20.96 25.14
C GLY A 17 9.49 -19.54 25.67
N GLU A 18 10.51 -19.30 26.49
CA GLU A 18 10.88 -17.95 26.96
C GLU A 18 11.12 -16.98 25.80
N ASP A 19 11.61 -17.47 24.66
CA ASP A 19 11.81 -16.70 23.44
C ASP A 19 10.49 -16.15 22.86
N ASP A 20 9.40 -16.91 22.90
CA ASP A 20 8.09 -16.45 22.39
C ASP A 20 7.49 -15.34 23.27
N GLN A 21 7.70 -15.39 24.59
CA GLN A 21 7.25 -14.31 25.48
C GLN A 21 8.02 -13.01 25.25
N SER A 22 9.35 -13.10 25.12
CA SER A 22 10.20 -11.96 24.84
C SER A 22 9.86 -11.32 23.49
N MET A 23 9.68 -12.14 22.45
CA MET A 23 9.25 -11.72 21.12
C MET A 23 7.89 -11.01 21.19
N ALA A 24 6.90 -11.59 21.89
CA ALA A 24 5.57 -11.00 22.01
C ALA A 24 5.57 -9.65 22.72
N VAL A 25 6.34 -9.49 23.81
CA VAL A 25 6.48 -8.21 24.51
C VAL A 25 7.08 -7.14 23.58
N ASN A 26 8.16 -7.47 22.83
CA ASN A 26 8.77 -6.58 21.89
C ASN A 26 7.81 -6.19 20.76
N PHE A 27 7.07 -7.16 20.22
CA PHE A 27 6.04 -6.95 19.20
C PHE A 27 4.93 -6.00 19.70
N LEU A 28 4.35 -6.30 20.86
CA LEU A 28 3.25 -5.53 21.42
C LEU A 28 3.69 -4.09 21.78
N ASN A 29 4.93 -3.89 22.18
CA ASN A 29 5.52 -2.56 22.36
C ASN A 29 5.71 -1.84 21.02
N LYS A 30 6.32 -2.51 20.01
CA LYS A 30 6.59 -1.96 18.68
C LYS A 30 5.32 -1.43 18.01
N TYR A 31 4.20 -2.15 18.17
CA TYR A 31 2.92 -1.81 17.53
C TYR A 31 1.92 -1.09 18.45
N ASN A 32 2.39 -0.57 19.60
CA ASN A 32 1.65 0.23 20.57
C ASN A 32 0.47 -0.46 21.27
N TYR A 33 0.43 -1.80 21.32
CA TYR A 33 -0.57 -2.52 22.11
C TYR A 33 -0.34 -2.41 23.61
N ILE A 34 0.93 -2.27 24.02
CA ILE A 34 1.30 -1.96 25.40
C ILE A 34 1.31 -0.44 25.55
N SER A 35 0.40 0.09 26.37
CA SER A 35 0.38 1.52 26.65
C SER A 35 1.61 1.93 27.47
N LYS A 36 2.23 3.06 27.13
CA LYS A 36 3.29 3.70 27.93
C LYS A 36 2.70 4.24 29.23
N SER A 37 2.39 3.34 30.19
CA SER A 37 1.90 3.72 31.50
C SER A 37 3.01 4.38 32.33
N ARG A 38 2.67 5.45 33.04
CA ARG A 38 3.56 6.09 34.02
C ARG A 38 3.94 5.18 35.19
N SER A 39 3.17 4.12 35.45
CA SER A 39 3.39 3.16 36.54
C SER A 39 4.38 2.05 36.21
N GLY A 40 4.81 1.91 34.96
CA GLY A 40 5.73 0.83 34.53
C GLY A 40 5.15 -0.58 34.61
N ILE A 41 3.92 -0.75 35.06
CA ILE A 41 3.23 -2.05 35.10
C ILE A 41 2.56 -2.26 33.75
N HIS A 42 3.13 -3.15 32.96
CA HIS A 42 2.55 -3.56 31.68
C HIS A 42 1.58 -4.71 31.93
N ASP A 43 0.30 -4.48 31.67
CA ASP A 43 -0.71 -5.54 31.67
C ASP A 43 -0.62 -6.31 30.35
N LEU A 44 0.27 -7.31 30.29
CA LEU A 44 0.50 -8.14 29.12
C LEU A 44 -0.78 -8.85 28.65
N PRO A 45 -1.61 -9.46 29.53
CA PRO A 45 -2.89 -10.04 29.12
C PRO A 45 -3.82 -9.03 28.42
N SER A 46 -3.93 -7.81 28.91
CA SER A 46 -4.73 -6.77 28.26
C SER A 46 -4.17 -6.36 26.89
N ALA A 47 -2.85 -6.29 26.74
CA ALA A 47 -2.21 -6.00 25.46
C ALA A 47 -2.47 -7.12 24.43
N ILE A 48 -2.36 -8.38 24.88
CA ILE A 48 -2.68 -9.56 24.04
C ILE A 48 -4.15 -9.53 23.63
N LYS A 49 -5.09 -9.25 24.54
CA LYS A 49 -6.51 -9.13 24.20
C LYS A 49 -6.75 -8.07 23.11
N LYS A 50 -6.16 -6.90 23.25
CA LYS A 50 -6.27 -5.83 22.23
C LYS A 50 -5.76 -6.29 20.87
N PHE A 51 -4.61 -6.99 20.85
CA PHE A 51 -4.04 -7.56 19.64
C PHE A 51 -4.98 -8.61 19.01
N GLN A 52 -5.48 -9.54 19.82
CA GLN A 52 -6.41 -10.59 19.38
C GLN A 52 -7.71 -9.98 18.83
N GLU A 53 -8.27 -8.97 19.52
CA GLU A 53 -9.45 -8.25 19.07
C GLU A 53 -9.24 -7.54 17.74
N PHE A 54 -8.09 -6.84 17.57
CA PHE A 54 -7.77 -6.12 16.34
C PHE A 54 -7.70 -7.09 15.15
N ASN A 55 -7.14 -8.27 15.37
CA ASN A 55 -6.91 -9.27 14.35
C ASN A 55 -8.03 -10.31 14.23
N SER A 56 -9.16 -10.13 14.92
CA SER A 56 -10.29 -11.07 14.92
C SER A 56 -9.90 -12.49 15.33
N LEU A 57 -8.93 -12.62 16.24
CA LEU A 57 -8.59 -13.89 16.91
C LEU A 57 -9.51 -14.12 18.12
N PRO A 58 -9.62 -15.35 18.64
CA PRO A 58 -10.23 -15.61 19.93
C PRO A 58 -9.58 -14.74 21.01
N VAL A 59 -10.39 -13.97 21.77
CA VAL A 59 -9.90 -13.00 22.77
C VAL A 59 -9.68 -13.71 24.10
N THR A 60 -8.58 -14.41 24.23
CA THR A 60 -8.20 -15.15 25.43
C THR A 60 -7.40 -14.31 26.43
N GLY A 61 -6.55 -13.42 25.92
CA GLY A 61 -5.53 -12.70 26.70
C GLY A 61 -4.31 -13.57 26.98
N GLU A 62 -4.25 -14.74 26.38
CA GLU A 62 -3.13 -15.66 26.48
C GLU A 62 -2.32 -15.67 25.17
N LEU A 63 -1.04 -15.93 25.29
CA LEU A 63 -0.13 -16.05 24.15
C LEU A 63 -0.27 -17.47 23.58
N ASP A 64 -1.38 -17.74 22.87
CA ASP A 64 -1.63 -19.01 22.22
C ASP A 64 -0.91 -19.15 20.88
N GLN A 65 -0.90 -20.35 20.30
CA GLN A 65 -0.20 -20.66 19.05
C GLN A 65 -0.68 -19.80 17.87
N ALA A 66 -1.98 -19.49 17.79
CA ALA A 66 -2.54 -18.65 16.72
C ALA A 66 -2.03 -17.21 16.85
N THR A 67 -2.00 -16.69 18.07
CA THR A 67 -1.48 -15.36 18.41
C THR A 67 0.01 -15.24 18.06
N VAL A 68 0.84 -16.20 18.49
CA VAL A 68 2.28 -16.23 18.19
C VAL A 68 2.53 -16.36 16.69
N LYS A 69 1.79 -17.23 16.01
CA LYS A 69 1.91 -17.40 14.56
C LYS A 69 1.65 -16.10 13.81
N LEU A 70 0.59 -15.37 14.21
CA LEU A 70 0.27 -14.11 13.56
C LEU A 70 1.34 -13.03 13.84
N MET A 71 1.86 -12.94 15.07
CA MET A 71 2.93 -12.00 15.42
C MET A 71 4.21 -12.24 14.59
N LYS A 72 4.46 -13.48 14.16
CA LYS A 72 5.61 -13.86 13.31
C LYS A 72 5.35 -13.72 11.81
N THR A 73 4.14 -13.31 11.42
CA THR A 73 3.81 -13.13 9.99
C THR A 73 4.38 -11.80 9.47
N PRO A 74 5.00 -11.78 8.28
CA PRO A 74 5.50 -10.54 7.68
C PRO A 74 4.42 -9.46 7.56
N ARG A 75 4.79 -8.21 7.83
CA ARG A 75 3.82 -7.12 7.92
C ARG A 75 4.42 -5.74 7.69
N CYS A 76 3.55 -4.74 7.61
CA CYS A 76 3.90 -3.32 7.66
C CYS A 76 4.49 -2.92 9.02
N GLY A 77 5.49 -2.02 9.00
CA GLY A 77 6.20 -1.54 10.19
C GLY A 77 5.46 -0.49 11.02
N LEU A 78 4.36 0.08 10.53
CA LEU A 78 3.61 1.08 11.28
C LEU A 78 2.84 0.48 12.47
N PRO A 79 2.65 1.24 13.56
CA PRO A 79 1.83 0.83 14.69
C PRO A 79 0.34 0.66 14.32
N ASP A 80 -0.33 -0.30 14.98
CA ASP A 80 -1.76 -0.55 14.80
C ASP A 80 -2.63 0.33 15.70
N VAL A 81 -2.06 0.82 16.79
CA VAL A 81 -2.74 1.61 17.82
C VAL A 81 -2.05 2.97 17.95
N ASP A 82 -2.81 4.02 18.25
CA ASP A 82 -2.23 5.35 18.51
C ASP A 82 -1.43 5.39 19.83
N ASP A 83 -0.63 6.45 20.02
CA ASP A 83 0.22 6.61 21.20
C ASP A 83 -0.56 6.68 22.54
N ILE A 84 -1.88 6.89 22.49
CA ILE A 84 -2.76 6.94 23.66
C ILE A 84 -3.39 5.58 23.95
N GLY A 85 -3.07 4.55 23.13
CA GLY A 85 -3.62 3.20 23.29
C GLY A 85 -5.09 3.06 22.89
N ASN A 86 -5.64 4.06 22.19
CA ASN A 86 -6.99 3.99 21.66
C ASN A 86 -7.00 3.11 20.41
N ARG A 87 -8.07 2.31 20.28
CA ARG A 87 -8.36 1.59 19.04
C ARG A 87 -8.40 2.61 17.90
N ARG A 88 -7.55 2.44 16.91
CA ARG A 88 -7.73 3.14 15.65
C ARG A 88 -9.06 2.65 15.07
N ARG A 89 -10.04 3.55 15.02
CA ARG A 89 -11.34 3.25 14.41
C ARG A 89 -11.09 2.86 12.95
N ARG A 90 -11.98 2.02 12.39
CA ARG A 90 -12.12 1.90 10.95
C ARG A 90 -11.98 3.30 10.34
N TYR A 91 -10.99 3.55 9.45
CA TYR A 91 -10.65 4.87 8.88
C TYR A 91 -10.13 5.93 9.87
N VAL A 92 -9.15 5.62 10.71
CA VAL A 92 -8.39 6.72 11.32
C VAL A 92 -7.50 7.31 10.25
N THR A 93 -7.67 8.60 10.02
CA THR A 93 -6.92 9.35 9.03
C THR A 93 -5.93 10.26 9.74
N TYR A 94 -4.66 10.20 9.32
CA TYR A 94 -3.60 11.06 9.84
C TYR A 94 -3.28 12.17 8.85
N GLY A 95 -4.22 13.11 8.71
CA GLY A 95 -4.10 14.17 7.71
C GLY A 95 -4.47 13.70 6.30
N LYS A 96 -4.38 14.62 5.37
CA LYS A 96 -4.54 14.37 3.95
C LYS A 96 -3.75 15.40 3.16
N TRP A 97 -3.37 15.08 1.96
CA TRP A 97 -2.81 16.06 1.02
C TRP A 97 -3.84 17.16 0.72
N ARG A 98 -3.38 18.42 0.68
CA ARG A 98 -4.23 19.57 0.36
C ARG A 98 -4.47 19.75 -1.15
N LYS A 99 -3.87 18.90 -1.96
CA LYS A 99 -3.97 18.86 -3.43
C LYS A 99 -4.30 17.45 -3.89
N SER A 100 -4.91 17.32 -5.08
CA SER A 100 -5.28 16.04 -5.67
C SER A 100 -4.28 15.53 -6.70
N ALA A 101 -3.47 16.40 -7.29
CA ALA A 101 -2.42 16.01 -8.22
C ALA A 101 -1.10 15.88 -7.45
N LEU A 102 -0.65 14.64 -7.27
CA LEU A 102 0.56 14.30 -6.51
C LEU A 102 1.67 13.84 -7.46
N THR A 103 2.89 14.12 -7.05
CA THR A 103 4.10 13.66 -7.74
C THR A 103 4.80 12.59 -6.90
N TYR A 104 5.46 11.64 -7.56
CA TYR A 104 6.24 10.64 -6.85
C TYR A 104 7.61 10.41 -7.50
N TYR A 105 8.60 10.11 -6.67
CA TYR A 105 9.99 9.81 -7.04
C TYR A 105 10.38 8.44 -6.50
N VAL A 106 11.17 7.69 -7.28
CA VAL A 106 11.61 6.33 -6.93
C VAL A 106 13.13 6.27 -6.92
N GLU A 107 13.69 5.91 -5.76
CA GLU A 107 15.03 5.34 -5.65
C GLU A 107 14.87 3.83 -5.71
N HIS A 108 15.40 3.22 -6.79
CA HIS A 108 15.15 1.81 -7.07
C HIS A 108 16.00 0.89 -6.19
N GLY A 109 15.41 -0.21 -5.71
CA GLY A 109 16.09 -1.31 -5.04
C GLY A 109 16.78 -2.28 -6.03
N ALA A 110 17.39 -3.33 -5.50
CA ALA A 110 18.26 -4.22 -6.26
C ALA A 110 17.56 -5.40 -6.95
N ASP A 111 16.47 -5.94 -6.36
CA ASP A 111 15.89 -7.23 -6.79
C ASP A 111 15.24 -7.23 -8.17
N LEU A 112 14.60 -6.14 -8.53
CA LEU A 112 13.82 -6.00 -9.75
C LEU A 112 14.43 -4.96 -10.68
N SER A 113 14.26 -5.14 -11.98
CA SER A 113 14.64 -4.10 -12.94
C SER A 113 13.88 -2.79 -12.65
N LYS A 114 14.49 -1.64 -12.96
CA LYS A 114 13.85 -0.33 -12.78
C LYS A 114 12.49 -0.25 -13.46
N THR A 115 12.35 -0.83 -14.64
CA THR A 115 11.08 -0.86 -15.37
C THR A 115 10.00 -1.66 -14.64
N GLN A 116 10.35 -2.78 -14.01
CA GLN A 116 9.40 -3.57 -13.20
C GLN A 116 8.97 -2.78 -11.97
N GLN A 117 9.92 -2.20 -11.24
CA GLN A 117 9.62 -1.36 -10.07
C GLN A 117 8.73 -0.17 -10.44
N ASP A 118 9.07 0.58 -11.51
CA ASP A 118 8.25 1.70 -11.99
C ASP A 118 6.83 1.27 -12.37
N ASN A 119 6.67 0.08 -12.95
CA ASN A 119 5.36 -0.46 -13.28
C ASN A 119 4.57 -0.84 -12.03
N ASP A 120 5.19 -1.53 -11.06
CA ASP A 120 4.52 -1.94 -9.83
C ASP A 120 4.12 -0.73 -8.99
N PHE A 121 4.99 0.27 -8.82
CA PHE A 121 4.66 1.51 -8.10
C PHE A 121 3.56 2.32 -8.80
N ARG A 122 3.61 2.44 -10.12
CA ARG A 122 2.55 3.11 -10.89
C ARG A 122 1.21 2.40 -10.73
N ASN A 123 1.19 1.08 -10.81
CA ASN A 123 -0.02 0.28 -10.65
C ASN A 123 -0.56 0.36 -9.22
N ALA A 124 0.31 0.35 -8.21
CA ALA A 124 -0.06 0.53 -6.82
C ALA A 124 -0.77 1.87 -6.57
N LEU A 125 -0.22 2.96 -7.12
CA LEU A 125 -0.85 4.30 -7.06
C LEU A 125 -2.14 4.35 -7.89
N GLN A 126 -2.20 3.62 -9.00
CA GLN A 126 -3.39 3.60 -9.86
C GLN A 126 -4.59 2.97 -9.15
N PHE A 127 -4.42 1.94 -8.30
CA PHE A 127 -5.51 1.42 -7.49
C PHE A 127 -6.21 2.50 -6.66
N TRP A 128 -5.44 3.41 -6.06
CA TRP A 128 -5.97 4.53 -5.28
C TRP A 128 -6.58 5.62 -6.15
N ALA A 129 -5.95 5.93 -7.30
CA ALA A 129 -6.46 6.90 -8.26
C ALA A 129 -7.83 6.49 -8.82
N ASP A 130 -8.00 5.20 -9.14
CA ASP A 130 -9.25 4.66 -9.68
C ASP A 130 -10.43 4.79 -8.72
N GLN A 131 -10.17 4.95 -7.42
CA GLN A 131 -11.20 5.00 -6.38
C GLN A 131 -11.35 6.39 -5.72
N SER A 132 -10.56 7.39 -6.14
CA SER A 132 -10.56 8.72 -5.53
C SER A 132 -10.41 9.84 -6.56
N SER A 133 -10.37 11.09 -6.10
CA SER A 133 -10.05 12.24 -6.95
C SER A 133 -8.56 12.46 -7.18
N LEU A 134 -7.71 11.57 -6.69
CA LEU A 134 -6.25 11.70 -6.79
C LEU A 134 -5.73 11.34 -8.17
N THR A 135 -4.66 12.01 -8.56
CA THR A 135 -3.86 11.68 -9.75
C THR A 135 -2.39 11.68 -9.41
N PHE A 136 -1.61 10.83 -10.07
CA PHE A 136 -0.19 10.64 -9.76
C PHE A 136 0.67 10.81 -11.01
N ARG A 137 1.84 11.45 -10.84
CA ARG A 137 2.82 11.64 -11.91
C ARG A 137 4.22 11.39 -11.39
N GLN A 138 4.95 10.48 -12.03
CA GLN A 138 6.36 10.25 -11.71
C GLN A 138 7.21 11.48 -12.07
N VAL A 139 8.15 11.82 -11.21
CA VAL A 139 9.19 12.84 -11.42
C VAL A 139 10.57 12.21 -11.24
N TYR A 140 11.60 12.86 -11.74
CA TYR A 140 12.96 12.32 -11.75
C TYR A 140 13.89 13.05 -10.76
N SER A 141 13.32 13.86 -9.88
CA SER A 141 14.01 14.53 -8.76
C SER A 141 13.18 14.36 -7.49
N GLY A 142 13.81 13.87 -6.42
CA GLY A 142 13.16 13.72 -5.11
C GLY A 142 12.78 15.05 -4.47
N ASN A 143 13.44 16.16 -4.85
CA ASN A 143 13.11 17.50 -4.33
C ASN A 143 11.73 17.98 -4.79
N ASP A 144 11.27 17.51 -5.94
CA ASP A 144 9.99 17.91 -6.56
C ASP A 144 8.87 16.90 -6.28
N ALA A 145 9.15 15.86 -5.49
CA ALA A 145 8.21 14.79 -5.23
C ALA A 145 7.44 15.00 -3.92
N ASP A 146 6.15 14.71 -3.98
CA ASP A 146 5.30 14.58 -2.80
C ASP A 146 5.53 13.23 -2.10
N LEU A 147 5.52 12.16 -2.88
CA LEU A 147 5.81 10.82 -2.39
C LEU A 147 7.25 10.45 -2.75
N LYS A 148 8.02 10.01 -1.76
CA LYS A 148 9.44 9.63 -1.93
C LYS A 148 9.60 8.18 -1.56
N ILE A 149 9.90 7.36 -2.54
CA ILE A 149 9.99 5.91 -2.44
C ILE A 149 11.46 5.52 -2.44
N SER A 150 11.91 4.77 -1.44
CA SER A 150 13.29 4.29 -1.35
C SER A 150 13.37 2.93 -0.67
N PHE A 151 14.51 2.28 -0.87
CA PHE A 151 14.86 1.02 -0.22
C PHE A 151 16.00 1.25 0.77
N GLY A 152 16.06 0.43 1.83
CA GLY A 152 17.11 0.54 2.83
C GLY A 152 17.19 -0.68 3.73
N HIS A 153 18.35 -0.88 4.36
CA HIS A 153 18.58 -1.95 5.33
C HIS A 153 18.54 -1.39 6.75
N TYR A 154 18.05 -2.14 7.71
CA TYR A 154 18.13 -1.84 9.15
C TYR A 154 17.88 -0.36 9.48
N THR A 155 18.88 0.30 10.08
CA THR A 155 18.86 1.76 10.29
C THR A 155 19.19 2.43 8.95
N HIS A 156 18.18 3.01 8.31
CA HIS A 156 18.30 3.63 7.00
C HIS A 156 17.95 5.12 7.07
N GLN A 157 18.48 5.86 6.13
CA GLN A 157 18.17 7.28 5.94
C GLN A 157 17.21 7.38 4.75
N GLY A 158 16.16 8.19 4.91
CA GLY A 158 15.36 8.59 3.76
C GLY A 158 16.18 9.47 2.81
N THR A 159 15.63 9.78 1.65
CA THR A 159 16.26 10.58 0.58
C THR A 159 16.85 11.94 0.97
N ASN A 160 16.71 12.36 2.22
CA ASN A 160 17.35 13.55 2.81
C ASN A 160 18.29 13.12 3.94
N VAL A 161 19.57 13.43 3.76
CA VAL A 161 20.71 13.04 4.60
C VAL A 161 20.59 13.47 6.07
N GLU A 162 19.66 14.35 6.41
CA GLU A 162 19.56 14.97 7.76
C GLU A 162 18.56 14.27 8.69
N ASN A 163 17.65 13.42 8.19
CA ASN A 163 16.66 12.78 9.01
C ASN A 163 16.79 11.25 8.98
N THR A 164 17.39 10.71 10.03
CA THR A 164 17.38 9.27 10.28
C THR A 164 15.94 8.78 10.42
N CYS A 165 15.58 7.73 9.68
CA CYS A 165 14.27 7.08 9.85
C CYS A 165 14.19 6.47 11.26
N GLY A 166 13.16 6.83 12.03
CA GLY A 166 12.93 6.31 13.38
C GLY A 166 12.36 4.89 13.43
N TYR A 167 12.16 4.25 12.26
CA TYR A 167 11.58 2.91 12.11
C TYR A 167 12.60 1.98 11.44
N PRO A 168 13.51 1.36 12.19
CA PRO A 168 14.50 0.45 11.61
C PRO A 168 13.83 -0.83 11.07
N PHE A 169 14.40 -1.38 10.00
CA PHE A 169 14.06 -2.69 9.49
C PHE A 169 14.74 -3.80 10.31
N ASP A 170 14.24 -5.02 10.16
CA ASP A 170 14.67 -6.18 10.96
C ASP A 170 15.30 -7.31 10.12
N GLY A 171 15.52 -7.06 8.82
CA GLY A 171 16.06 -8.03 7.88
C GLY A 171 14.96 -8.85 7.22
N GLN A 172 15.34 -9.94 6.55
CA GLN A 172 14.40 -10.75 5.79
C GLN A 172 13.25 -11.30 6.66
N GLY A 173 12.03 -11.07 6.25
CA GLY A 173 10.82 -11.36 7.01
C GLY A 173 10.49 -10.25 8.04
N GLY A 174 9.47 -10.42 8.85
CA GLY A 174 9.10 -9.39 9.85
C GLY A 174 8.52 -8.13 9.21
N VAL A 175 9.24 -7.02 9.24
CA VAL A 175 8.80 -5.74 8.66
C VAL A 175 9.21 -5.64 7.21
N LEU A 176 8.24 -5.63 6.31
CA LEU A 176 8.49 -5.52 4.86
C LEU A 176 8.74 -4.09 4.39
N ALA A 177 7.99 -3.14 4.93
CA ALA A 177 8.03 -1.73 4.56
C ALA A 177 7.33 -0.89 5.62
N HIS A 178 7.45 0.43 5.51
CA HIS A 178 6.64 1.41 6.24
C HIS A 178 6.55 2.71 5.45
N ALA A 179 5.51 3.51 5.72
CA ALA A 179 5.34 4.80 5.09
C ALA A 179 4.90 5.87 6.08
N PHE A 180 5.12 7.12 5.73
CA PHE A 180 4.78 8.29 6.53
C PHE A 180 3.50 8.94 6.00
N PHE A 181 2.66 9.37 6.93
CA PHE A 181 1.40 10.05 6.60
C PHE A 181 1.64 11.41 5.92
N PRO A 182 0.62 11.95 5.24
CA PRO A 182 0.69 13.31 4.69
C PRO A 182 1.03 14.38 5.74
N GLU A 183 1.83 15.40 5.44
CA GLU A 183 2.41 15.68 4.12
C GLU A 183 3.91 15.31 4.07
N ASP A 184 4.37 14.28 4.82
CA ASP A 184 5.72 13.74 4.73
C ASP A 184 5.87 12.90 3.44
N GLY A 185 5.03 11.90 3.26
CA GLY A 185 4.90 11.11 2.03
C GLY A 185 6.07 10.17 1.71
N ARG A 186 7.04 9.98 2.61
CA ARG A 186 8.10 8.98 2.43
C ARG A 186 7.53 7.57 2.55
N ALA A 187 8.03 6.63 1.74
CA ALA A 187 7.75 5.21 1.82
C ALA A 187 9.05 4.44 1.67
N HIS A 188 9.38 3.65 2.68
CA HIS A 188 10.63 2.89 2.76
C HIS A 188 10.33 1.40 2.70
N PHE A 189 11.11 0.68 1.89
CA PHE A 189 11.01 -0.75 1.67
C PHE A 189 12.28 -1.43 2.20
N ASP A 190 12.15 -2.56 2.92
CA ASP A 190 13.31 -3.29 3.42
C ASP A 190 14.05 -3.96 2.25
N GLU A 191 15.25 -3.48 1.95
CA GLU A 191 16.13 -4.04 0.90
C GLU A 191 16.63 -5.46 1.23
N SER A 192 16.43 -5.93 2.47
CA SER A 192 16.77 -7.31 2.87
C SER A 192 15.71 -8.33 2.45
N GLU A 193 14.53 -7.88 2.03
CA GLU A 193 13.50 -8.73 1.47
C GLU A 193 13.86 -9.19 0.05
N THR A 194 13.21 -10.27 -0.40
CA THR A 194 13.29 -10.68 -1.82
C THR A 194 12.03 -10.19 -2.53
N TYR A 195 12.11 -9.00 -3.12
CA TYR A 195 10.97 -8.44 -3.84
C TYR A 195 10.78 -9.08 -5.20
N THR A 196 9.53 -9.36 -5.51
CA THR A 196 9.12 -10.00 -6.77
C THR A 196 7.97 -9.26 -7.43
N SER A 197 7.78 -9.48 -8.73
CA SER A 197 6.69 -8.93 -9.53
C SER A 197 5.91 -10.06 -10.19
N ASN A 198 4.58 -10.03 -10.08
CA ASN A 198 3.64 -10.99 -10.69
C ASN A 198 3.86 -12.48 -10.29
N THR A 199 4.39 -12.75 -9.12
CA THR A 199 4.62 -14.11 -8.60
C THR A 199 4.47 -14.14 -7.08
N ASP A 200 4.28 -15.33 -6.51
CA ASP A 200 4.26 -15.64 -5.08
C ASP A 200 5.61 -16.16 -4.56
N GLN A 201 6.65 -16.17 -5.40
CA GLN A 201 8.00 -16.60 -5.05
C GLN A 201 8.78 -15.46 -4.40
N GLY A 202 8.41 -15.07 -3.18
CA GLY A 202 8.99 -13.97 -2.43
C GLY A 202 7.94 -12.92 -2.05
N THR A 203 8.38 -11.71 -1.75
CA THR A 203 7.53 -10.59 -1.32
C THR A 203 7.06 -9.79 -2.54
N ASN A 204 5.76 -9.82 -2.84
CA ASN A 204 5.22 -9.12 -4.02
C ASN A 204 5.24 -7.59 -3.83
N LEU A 205 6.05 -6.89 -4.64
CA LEU A 205 6.23 -5.44 -4.54
C LEU A 205 4.93 -4.67 -4.76
N LEU A 206 4.12 -5.05 -5.73
CA LEU A 206 2.84 -4.38 -6.02
C LEU A 206 1.91 -4.38 -4.80
N TRP A 207 1.82 -5.51 -4.10
CA TRP A 207 0.97 -5.63 -2.91
C TRP A 207 1.48 -4.72 -1.78
N VAL A 208 2.77 -4.83 -1.44
CA VAL A 208 3.38 -4.03 -0.36
C VAL A 208 3.29 -2.54 -0.69
N ALA A 209 3.62 -2.15 -1.92
CA ALA A 209 3.53 -0.76 -2.37
C ALA A 209 2.10 -0.20 -2.30
N THR A 210 1.09 -1.00 -2.67
CA THR A 210 -0.32 -0.56 -2.57
C THR A 210 -0.69 -0.28 -1.12
N HIS A 211 -0.26 -1.13 -0.18
CA HIS A 211 -0.47 -0.93 1.26
C HIS A 211 0.22 0.35 1.75
N GLU A 212 1.53 0.48 1.51
CA GLU A 212 2.32 1.61 2.00
C GLU A 212 1.84 2.96 1.43
N PHE A 213 1.41 2.97 0.17
CA PHE A 213 0.83 4.19 -0.40
C PHE A 213 -0.51 4.56 0.22
N GLY A 214 -1.30 3.60 0.71
CA GLY A 214 -2.47 3.91 1.52
C GLY A 214 -2.10 4.77 2.74
N HIS A 215 -0.99 4.46 3.43
CA HIS A 215 -0.46 5.28 4.52
C HIS A 215 0.02 6.64 4.02
N SER A 216 0.81 6.69 2.95
CA SER A 216 1.25 7.95 2.35
C SER A 216 0.11 8.84 1.89
N LEU A 217 -1.09 8.27 1.72
CA LEU A 217 -2.33 9.00 1.41
C LEU A 217 -3.20 9.30 2.64
N GLY A 218 -2.79 8.87 3.84
CA GLY A 218 -3.45 9.22 5.10
C GLY A 218 -4.31 8.13 5.73
N LEU A 219 -4.33 6.91 5.18
CA LEU A 219 -5.06 5.77 5.76
C LEU A 219 -4.19 5.06 6.81
N SER A 220 -4.76 4.70 7.95
CA SER A 220 -4.13 3.81 8.92
C SER A 220 -4.47 2.34 8.63
N HIS A 221 -3.91 1.44 9.45
CA HIS A 221 -4.26 0.02 9.36
C HIS A 221 -5.75 -0.22 9.53
N SER A 222 -6.28 -1.17 8.77
CA SER A 222 -7.62 -1.72 8.89
C SER A 222 -7.58 -3.03 9.68
N ASN A 223 -8.59 -3.29 10.48
CA ASN A 223 -8.81 -4.58 11.14
C ASN A 223 -9.62 -5.57 10.27
N VAL A 224 -9.94 -5.19 9.04
CA VAL A 224 -10.70 -6.02 8.09
C VAL A 224 -9.73 -6.93 7.35
N GLN A 225 -9.76 -8.23 7.64
CA GLN A 225 -9.00 -9.22 6.89
C GLN A 225 -9.44 -9.22 5.42
N GLY A 226 -8.50 -9.06 4.51
CA GLY A 226 -8.78 -8.92 3.08
C GLY A 226 -8.75 -7.49 2.55
N ALA A 227 -8.83 -6.46 3.40
CA ALA A 227 -8.45 -5.10 3.04
C ALA A 227 -6.95 -5.03 2.72
N VAL A 228 -6.59 -4.17 1.79
CA VAL A 228 -5.17 -3.92 1.49
C VAL A 228 -4.50 -3.26 2.69
N MET A 229 -5.23 -2.41 3.42
CA MET A 229 -4.73 -1.76 4.64
C MET A 229 -4.70 -2.67 5.88
N TYR A 230 -5.03 -3.97 5.77
CA TYR A 230 -4.75 -4.94 6.84
C TYR A 230 -3.23 -5.11 6.99
N PRO A 231 -2.67 -5.04 8.21
CA PRO A 231 -1.23 -4.86 8.39
C PRO A 231 -0.36 -6.03 7.93
N TYR A 232 -0.92 -7.23 7.74
CA TYR A 232 -0.17 -8.43 7.42
C TYR A 232 -0.16 -8.74 5.93
N TYR A 233 1.00 -9.12 5.45
CA TYR A 233 1.18 -9.56 4.06
C TYR A 233 0.42 -10.85 3.79
N THR A 234 -0.39 -10.86 2.76
CA THR A 234 -1.25 -11.99 2.40
C THR A 234 -0.86 -12.69 1.10
N GLY A 235 0.33 -12.39 0.59
CA GLY A 235 0.87 -12.99 -0.63
C GLY A 235 0.38 -12.32 -1.93
N TYR A 236 0.96 -12.75 -3.03
CA TYR A 236 0.57 -12.31 -4.37
C TYR A 236 -0.86 -12.75 -4.70
N LYS A 237 -1.65 -11.84 -5.23
CA LYS A 237 -3.03 -12.10 -5.67
C LYS A 237 -3.19 -11.64 -7.12
N PRO A 238 -3.29 -12.56 -8.09
CA PRO A 238 -3.64 -12.21 -9.45
C PRO A 238 -4.95 -11.43 -9.48
N GLY A 239 -4.98 -10.31 -10.19
CA GLY A 239 -6.16 -9.46 -10.27
C GLY A 239 -6.54 -8.75 -8.97
N MET A 240 -5.56 -8.47 -8.12
CA MET A 240 -5.72 -7.69 -6.88
C MET A 240 -6.59 -6.45 -7.11
N LYS A 241 -7.44 -6.15 -6.12
CA LYS A 241 -8.29 -4.95 -6.08
C LYS A 241 -8.35 -4.44 -4.65
N LEU A 242 -8.63 -3.15 -4.50
CA LEU A 242 -8.94 -2.58 -3.19
C LEU A 242 -10.22 -3.19 -2.64
N HIS A 243 -10.23 -3.47 -1.34
CA HIS A 243 -11.42 -3.91 -0.62
C HIS A 243 -12.38 -2.72 -0.42
N SER A 244 -13.66 -2.98 -0.19
CA SER A 244 -14.65 -1.92 0.07
C SER A 244 -14.29 -1.06 1.28
N ASP A 245 -13.53 -1.60 2.22
CA ASP A 245 -13.00 -0.90 3.38
C ASP A 245 -11.96 0.15 2.97
N ASP A 246 -11.00 -0.24 2.13
CA ASP A 246 -9.98 0.65 1.57
C ASP A 246 -10.60 1.77 0.74
N ILE A 247 -11.59 1.40 -0.11
CA ILE A 247 -12.32 2.34 -0.98
C ILE A 247 -13.06 3.38 -0.14
N SER A 248 -13.78 2.93 0.88
CA SER A 248 -14.50 3.86 1.76
C SER A 248 -13.55 4.78 2.52
N GLY A 249 -12.38 4.25 2.92
CA GLY A 249 -11.31 5.03 3.57
C GLY A 249 -10.79 6.14 2.68
N ILE A 250 -10.34 5.81 1.47
CA ILE A 250 -9.75 6.81 0.56
C ILE A 250 -10.80 7.84 0.10
N GLN A 251 -12.03 7.41 -0.13
CA GLN A 251 -13.11 8.31 -0.51
C GLN A 251 -13.52 9.26 0.62
N SER A 252 -13.39 8.86 1.87
CA SER A 252 -13.63 9.74 3.01
C SER A 252 -12.65 10.91 3.08
N LEU A 253 -11.41 10.71 2.56
CA LEU A 253 -10.35 11.72 2.53
C LEU A 253 -10.44 12.62 1.30
N TYR A 254 -10.64 12.02 0.12
CA TYR A 254 -10.47 12.71 -1.18
C TYR A 254 -11.72 12.73 -2.06
N GLY A 255 -12.83 12.17 -1.59
CA GLY A 255 -14.01 11.96 -2.43
C GLY A 255 -13.84 10.81 -3.42
N GLY A 256 -14.91 10.46 -4.12
CA GLY A 256 -14.87 9.47 -5.18
C GLY A 256 -14.14 9.94 -6.44
N PRO A 257 -13.93 9.02 -7.41
CA PRO A 257 -13.35 9.39 -8.70
C PRO A 257 -14.12 10.56 -9.30
N VAL A 258 -13.38 11.57 -9.71
CA VAL A 258 -14.00 12.65 -10.49
C VAL A 258 -14.49 12.00 -11.78
N PRO A 259 -15.78 12.07 -12.12
CA PRO A 259 -16.22 11.60 -13.41
C PRO A 259 -15.36 12.33 -14.45
N THR A 260 -14.40 11.63 -15.03
CA THR A 260 -13.79 12.16 -16.25
C THR A 260 -14.98 12.39 -17.14
N ALA A 261 -15.26 13.68 -17.42
CA ALA A 261 -16.20 14.00 -18.49
C ALA A 261 -15.83 13.03 -19.61
N PRO A 262 -16.78 12.25 -20.14
CA PRO A 262 -16.44 11.25 -21.10
C PRO A 262 -15.52 11.97 -22.08
N THR A 263 -14.27 11.55 -22.12
CA THR A 263 -13.39 11.88 -23.24
C THR A 263 -14.14 11.25 -24.39
N THR A 264 -15.08 12.02 -24.93
CA THR A 264 -15.59 11.83 -26.26
C THR A 264 -14.42 12.17 -27.19
N SER A 265 -13.35 11.37 -27.10
CA SER A 265 -12.78 10.91 -28.32
C SER A 265 -13.86 10.02 -28.91
N ALA A 266 -14.87 10.67 -29.51
CA ALA A 266 -15.65 10.00 -30.52
C ALA A 266 -14.64 9.21 -31.35
N PRO A 267 -14.89 7.92 -31.62
CA PRO A 267 -13.98 7.13 -32.44
C PRO A 267 -13.56 8.04 -33.56
N ASP A 268 -12.25 8.18 -33.78
CA ASP A 268 -11.71 9.19 -34.70
C ASP A 268 -12.34 8.94 -36.07
N VAL A 269 -13.54 9.50 -36.20
CA VAL A 269 -14.38 9.24 -37.37
C VAL A 269 -13.59 9.79 -38.54
N CYS A 270 -13.23 8.88 -39.44
CA CYS A 270 -12.48 9.22 -40.65
C CYS A 270 -13.33 10.19 -41.50
N LYS A 271 -13.33 11.46 -41.10
CA LYS A 271 -14.08 12.52 -41.79
C LYS A 271 -13.25 13.76 -41.91
N ASP A 272 -13.51 14.49 -42.97
CA ASP A 272 -12.98 15.82 -43.16
C ASP A 272 -13.73 16.84 -42.30
N ARG A 273 -12.95 17.80 -41.77
CA ARG A 273 -13.47 18.92 -40.97
C ARG A 273 -13.51 20.23 -41.76
N SER A 274 -13.06 20.20 -43.04
CA SER A 274 -13.08 21.35 -43.92
C SER A 274 -13.74 20.97 -45.26
N PRO A 275 -14.63 21.80 -45.79
CA PRO A 275 -15.23 21.59 -47.10
C PRO A 275 -14.24 21.77 -48.24
N ARG A 276 -13.04 22.32 -47.98
CA ARG A 276 -12.00 22.57 -48.99
C ARG A 276 -10.97 21.44 -49.10
N CYS A 277 -11.22 20.26 -48.52
CA CYS A 277 -10.22 19.18 -48.45
C CYS A 277 -9.85 18.67 -49.84
N GLU A 278 -10.78 18.54 -50.76
CA GLU A 278 -10.48 18.12 -52.14
C GLU A 278 -9.60 19.15 -52.87
N ALA A 279 -9.85 20.44 -52.72
CA ALA A 279 -9.01 21.50 -53.28
C ALA A 279 -7.58 21.49 -52.67
N TYR A 280 -7.45 21.19 -51.39
CA TYR A 280 -6.16 21.06 -50.75
C TYR A 280 -5.41 19.82 -51.20
N LYS A 281 -6.07 18.70 -51.47
CA LYS A 281 -5.48 17.48 -52.02
C LYS A 281 -4.98 17.74 -53.44
N SER A 282 -5.81 18.36 -54.27
CA SER A 282 -5.43 18.73 -55.66
C SER A 282 -4.24 19.69 -55.72
N ALA A 283 -4.09 20.53 -54.71
CA ALA A 283 -2.94 21.44 -54.53
C ALA A 283 -1.73 20.79 -53.87
N GLY A 284 -1.69 19.45 -53.70
CA GLY A 284 -0.56 18.71 -53.12
C GLY A 284 -0.36 18.93 -51.60
N ARG A 285 -1.33 19.52 -50.91
CA ARG A 285 -1.16 19.88 -49.50
C ARG A 285 -1.22 18.68 -48.55
N CYS A 286 -1.71 17.51 -48.97
CA CYS A 286 -1.65 16.29 -48.18
C CYS A 286 -0.20 15.88 -47.83
N THR A 287 0.73 16.17 -48.72
CA THR A 287 2.17 15.94 -48.52
C THR A 287 2.90 17.14 -47.95
N SER A 288 2.71 18.32 -48.53
CA SER A 288 3.44 19.53 -48.14
C SER A 288 3.01 20.12 -46.78
N CYS A 289 1.77 19.92 -46.39
CA CYS A 289 1.20 20.43 -45.11
C CYS A 289 0.63 19.29 -44.23
N ARG A 290 1.32 18.15 -44.17
CA ARG A 290 0.83 16.89 -43.57
C ARG A 290 0.24 17.06 -42.17
N LYS A 291 0.88 17.82 -41.26
CA LYS A 291 0.39 18.05 -39.90
C LYS A 291 -0.99 18.75 -39.88
N VAL A 292 -1.19 19.72 -40.70
CA VAL A 292 -2.45 20.48 -40.80
C VAL A 292 -3.51 19.60 -41.45
N MET A 293 -3.20 18.90 -42.50
CA MET A 293 -4.12 18.04 -43.24
C MET A 293 -4.56 16.84 -42.39
N LYS A 294 -3.72 16.27 -41.54
CA LYS A 294 -4.10 15.26 -40.54
C LYS A 294 -5.19 15.75 -39.58
N LYS A 295 -5.23 17.05 -39.30
CA LYS A 295 -6.24 17.65 -38.41
C LYS A 295 -7.57 17.95 -39.11
N TRP A 296 -7.50 18.40 -40.35
CA TRP A 296 -8.64 18.98 -41.05
C TRP A 296 -9.19 18.15 -42.20
N CYS A 297 -8.38 17.32 -42.86
CA CYS A 297 -8.71 16.60 -44.09
C CYS A 297 -8.31 15.11 -44.01
N LYS A 298 -8.62 14.46 -42.92
CA LYS A 298 -8.19 13.07 -42.64
C LYS A 298 -8.65 12.09 -43.69
N LYS A 299 -9.95 12.14 -44.09
CA LYS A 299 -10.54 11.26 -45.05
C LYS A 299 -9.97 11.49 -46.45
N THR A 300 -10.01 12.72 -46.92
CA THR A 300 -9.55 13.10 -48.28
C THR A 300 -8.06 12.82 -48.48
N CYS A 301 -7.24 13.01 -47.42
CA CYS A 301 -5.80 12.76 -47.49
C CYS A 301 -5.39 11.34 -47.09
N SER A 302 -6.32 10.43 -46.83
CA SER A 302 -6.09 9.03 -46.42
C SER A 302 -5.17 8.91 -45.17
N PHE A 303 -5.47 9.67 -44.12
CA PHE A 303 -4.73 9.67 -42.87
C PHE A 303 -5.44 8.86 -41.76
N CYS A 304 -6.51 8.18 -42.09
CA CYS A 304 -7.25 7.29 -41.21
C CYS A 304 -7.75 6.00 -41.90
#